data_28f795944b2cb182c1f319325b8eaa84
#
_entry.id   28f795944b2cb182c1f319325b8eaa84
#
_cell.length_a   1.000
_cell.length_b   1.000
_cell.length_c   1.000
_cell.angle_alpha   90.00
_cell.angle_beta   90.00
_cell.angle_gamma   90.00
#
_symmetry.space_group_name_H-M   'P 1'
#
loop_
_entity.id
_entity.type
_entity.pdbx_description
1 polymer ?
#
loop_
_entity_poly.entity_id
_entity_poly.type
_entity_poly.pdbx_seq_one_letter_code
_entity_poly.pdbx_strand_id
1 'polypeptide(L)'
;MTLVIDASAVAAWLLPDAVGIDLAALASRHDIFTAPWLLWAEFRNILIVTERRGRLPLGMADQLIEAVDALGIVLDQTPSNAAVLALSRKHRLTVYDALYLELALRGGHDLATLDAKLADAAREEGLSVAR
;
A
#
# COMPACT_ATOMS: atom_id res chain seq x y z
N MET A 1 -10.55 -1.30 -13.45
CA MET A 1 -10.77 -1.13 -12.01
C MET A 1 -9.49 -0.66 -11.34
N THR A 2 -9.63 0.16 -10.35
CA THR A 2 -8.49 0.74 -9.62
C THR A 2 -8.24 -0.03 -8.32
N LEU A 3 -6.98 -0.26 -8.00
CA LEU A 3 -6.54 -0.91 -6.78
C LEU A 3 -5.74 0.07 -5.94
N VAL A 4 -6.11 0.24 -4.67
CA VAL A 4 -5.27 0.93 -3.70
C VAL A 4 -4.27 -0.10 -3.17
N ILE A 5 -2.99 0.21 -3.28
CA ILE A 5 -1.91 -0.70 -2.86
C ILE A 5 -1.09 -0.03 -1.76
N ASP A 6 -0.92 -0.71 -0.64
CA ASP A 6 -0.10 -0.16 0.45
C ASP A 6 1.37 -0.58 0.33
N ALA A 7 2.20 0.00 1.20
CA ALA A 7 3.64 -0.24 1.17
C ALA A 7 3.99 -1.71 1.46
N SER A 8 3.20 -2.39 2.31
CA SER A 8 3.44 -3.82 2.61
C SER A 8 3.22 -4.69 1.38
N ALA A 9 2.20 -4.38 0.58
CA ALA A 9 1.89 -5.10 -0.64
C ALA A 9 2.95 -4.85 -1.73
N VAL A 10 3.37 -3.61 -1.89
CA VAL A 10 4.45 -3.27 -2.83
C VAL A 10 5.75 -3.97 -2.45
N ALA A 11 6.10 -3.94 -1.16
CA ALA A 11 7.30 -4.61 -0.66
C ALA A 11 7.21 -6.13 -0.86
N ALA A 12 6.05 -6.74 -0.61
CA ALA A 12 5.84 -8.17 -0.82
C ALA A 12 6.06 -8.58 -2.27
N TRP A 13 5.77 -7.70 -3.20
CA TRP A 13 5.99 -7.97 -4.61
C TRP A 13 7.46 -7.89 -5.00
N LEU A 14 8.16 -6.88 -4.52
CA LEU A 14 9.48 -6.52 -5.03
C LEU A 14 10.65 -7.07 -4.22
N LEU A 15 10.44 -7.33 -2.92
CA LEU A 15 11.51 -7.83 -2.06
C LEU A 15 11.66 -9.35 -2.22
N PRO A 16 12.90 -9.87 -2.29
CA PRO A 16 13.13 -11.30 -2.56
C PRO A 16 12.62 -12.23 -1.48
N ASP A 17 12.50 -11.76 -0.23
CA ASP A 17 12.09 -12.56 0.92
C ASP A 17 10.59 -12.47 1.22
N ALA A 18 9.87 -11.65 0.48
CA ALA A 18 8.48 -11.37 0.81
C ALA A 18 7.55 -12.44 0.24
N VAL A 19 6.55 -12.81 1.03
CA VAL A 19 5.53 -13.80 0.67
C VAL A 19 4.16 -13.16 0.83
N GLY A 20 3.24 -13.44 -0.04
CA GLY A 20 1.85 -13.15 0.28
C GLY A 20 0.93 -12.67 -0.82
N ILE A 21 1.32 -11.80 -1.73
CA ILE A 21 0.39 -11.27 -2.74
C ILE A 21 0.85 -11.62 -4.15
N ASP A 22 -0.05 -12.20 -4.92
CA ASP A 22 0.17 -12.42 -6.35
C ASP A 22 -0.24 -11.15 -7.10
N LEU A 23 0.72 -10.24 -7.27
CA LEU A 23 0.47 -8.98 -7.96
C LEU A 23 0.27 -9.16 -9.46
N ALA A 24 0.79 -10.21 -10.05
CA ALA A 24 0.50 -10.51 -11.45
C ALA A 24 -0.99 -10.81 -11.64
N ALA A 25 -1.58 -11.59 -10.73
CA ALA A 25 -3.02 -11.84 -10.74
C ALA A 25 -3.82 -10.56 -10.47
N LEU A 26 -3.37 -9.70 -9.57
CA LEU A 26 -4.03 -8.43 -9.31
C LEU A 26 -3.92 -7.47 -10.50
N ALA A 27 -2.77 -7.41 -11.15
CA ALA A 27 -2.56 -6.58 -12.33
C ALA A 27 -3.45 -7.02 -13.50
N SER A 28 -3.81 -8.30 -13.58
CA SER A 28 -4.73 -8.78 -14.61
C SER A 28 -6.17 -8.30 -14.41
N ARG A 29 -6.52 -7.87 -13.19
CA ARG A 29 -7.88 -7.44 -12.83
C ARG A 29 -8.00 -5.93 -12.59
N HIS A 30 -6.88 -5.22 -12.52
CA HIS A 30 -6.85 -3.80 -12.20
C HIS A 30 -5.99 -3.04 -13.21
N ASP A 31 -6.52 -1.97 -13.76
CA ASP A 31 -5.84 -1.17 -14.78
C ASP A 31 -4.95 -0.10 -14.16
N ILE A 32 -5.33 0.37 -12.97
CA ILE A 32 -4.70 1.50 -12.32
C ILE A 32 -4.37 1.12 -10.88
N PHE A 33 -3.14 1.39 -10.47
CA PHE A 33 -2.73 1.33 -9.07
C PHE A 33 -2.66 2.75 -8.51
N THR A 34 -3.19 2.93 -7.32
CA THR A 34 -3.15 4.22 -6.63
C THR A 34 -2.80 4.04 -5.15
N ALA A 35 -2.30 5.08 -4.53
CA ALA A 35 -1.94 5.09 -3.12
C ALA A 35 -1.90 6.53 -2.61
N PRO A 36 -2.01 6.75 -1.29
CA PRO A 36 -1.69 8.05 -0.72
C PRO A 36 -0.23 8.42 -1.01
N TRP A 37 0.08 9.74 -1.04
CA TRP A 37 1.45 10.22 -1.25
C TRP A 37 2.43 9.61 -0.24
N LEU A 38 1.95 9.23 0.94
CA LEU A 38 2.74 8.61 2.00
C LEU A 38 3.48 7.36 1.53
N LEU A 39 2.95 6.64 0.54
CA LEU A 39 3.60 5.46 -0.01
C LEU A 39 5.03 5.75 -0.44
N TRP A 40 5.27 6.94 -0.99
CA TRP A 40 6.61 7.35 -1.43
C TRP A 40 7.62 7.21 -0.28
N ALA A 41 7.27 7.74 0.90
CA ALA A 41 8.15 7.70 2.06
C ALA A 41 8.19 6.32 2.71
N GLU A 42 7.04 5.67 2.86
CA GLU A 42 6.96 4.37 3.52
C GLU A 42 7.76 3.30 2.78
N PHE A 43 7.64 3.25 1.46
CA PHE A 43 8.38 2.27 0.68
C PHE A 43 9.89 2.47 0.79
N ARG A 44 10.35 3.70 0.73
CA ARG A 44 11.77 4.03 0.88
C ARG A 44 12.28 3.68 2.28
N ASN A 45 11.47 3.92 3.29
CA ASN A 45 11.81 3.53 4.65
C ASN A 45 11.94 2.00 4.79
N ILE A 46 11.05 1.24 4.18
CA ILE A 46 11.15 -0.23 4.15
C ILE A 46 12.47 -0.67 3.53
N LEU A 47 12.87 -0.06 2.41
CA LEU A 47 14.12 -0.40 1.74
C LEU A 47 15.34 -0.12 2.63
N ILE A 48 15.39 1.04 3.26
CA ILE A 48 16.50 1.41 4.15
C ILE A 48 16.57 0.51 5.38
N VAL A 49 15.43 0.21 6.00
CA VAL A 49 15.41 -0.69 7.15
C VAL A 49 15.85 -2.10 6.76
N THR A 50 15.40 -2.59 5.61
CA THR A 50 15.77 -3.91 5.09
C THR A 50 17.27 -3.99 4.80
N GLU A 51 17.82 -2.94 4.21
CA GLU A 51 19.25 -2.81 3.94
C GLU A 51 20.08 -2.80 5.23
N ARG A 52 19.66 -2.02 6.23
CA ARG A 52 20.32 -1.97 7.54
C ARG A 52 20.33 -3.30 8.26
N ARG A 53 19.30 -4.13 8.04
CA ARG A 53 19.22 -5.49 8.61
C ARG A 53 20.02 -6.51 7.81
N GLY A 54 20.72 -6.09 6.77
CA GLY A 54 21.52 -6.98 5.93
C GLY A 54 20.72 -7.89 5.03
N ARG A 55 19.43 -7.60 4.80
CA ARG A 55 18.55 -8.43 3.97
C ARG A 55 18.42 -7.91 2.54
N LEU A 56 19.02 -6.79 2.24
CA LEU A 56 19.01 -6.17 0.92
C LEU A 56 20.44 -5.75 0.56
N PRO A 57 21.01 -6.24 -0.55
CA PRO A 57 22.35 -5.84 -0.98
C PRO A 57 22.41 -4.33 -1.26
N LEU A 58 23.56 -3.72 -1.01
CA LEU A 58 23.82 -2.34 -1.37
C LEU A 58 23.61 -2.14 -2.87
N GLY A 59 22.93 -1.05 -3.23
CA GLY A 59 22.59 -0.73 -4.63
C GLY A 59 21.26 -1.30 -5.09
N MET A 60 20.71 -2.29 -4.41
CA MET A 60 19.42 -2.88 -4.80
C MET A 60 18.26 -1.93 -4.52
N ALA A 61 18.34 -1.09 -3.47
CA ALA A 61 17.28 -0.14 -3.15
C ALA A 61 16.97 0.80 -4.33
N ASP A 62 18.00 1.32 -4.98
CA ASP A 62 17.82 2.20 -6.14
C ASP A 62 17.13 1.48 -7.30
N GLN A 63 17.46 0.23 -7.54
CA GLN A 63 16.82 -0.59 -8.58
C GLN A 63 15.36 -0.87 -8.26
N LEU A 64 15.03 -1.11 -6.99
CA LEU A 64 13.65 -1.35 -6.57
C LEU A 64 12.80 -0.08 -6.66
N ILE A 65 13.37 1.08 -6.38
CA ILE A 65 12.69 2.36 -6.58
C ILE A 65 12.35 2.56 -8.05
N GLU A 66 13.28 2.27 -8.96
CA GLU A 66 13.00 2.34 -10.40
C GLU A 66 11.89 1.37 -10.81
N ALA A 67 11.88 0.17 -10.23
CA ALA A 67 10.83 -0.81 -10.50
C ALA A 67 9.44 -0.32 -10.04
N VAL A 68 9.36 0.31 -8.86
CA VAL A 68 8.11 0.90 -8.38
C VAL A 68 7.67 2.05 -9.27
N ASP A 69 8.59 2.91 -9.67
CA ASP A 69 8.27 4.03 -10.55
C ASP A 69 7.70 3.52 -11.89
N ALA A 70 8.20 2.40 -12.39
CA ALA A 70 7.71 1.79 -13.62
C ALA A 70 6.28 1.24 -13.51
N LEU A 71 5.76 0.99 -12.29
CA LEU A 71 4.39 0.56 -12.09
C LEU A 71 3.35 1.65 -12.37
N GLY A 72 3.78 2.90 -12.38
CA GLY A 72 2.89 4.02 -12.62
C GLY A 72 1.83 4.22 -11.53
N ILE A 73 2.17 3.94 -10.26
CA ILE A 73 1.24 4.15 -9.14
C ILE A 73 0.89 5.63 -9.05
N VAL A 74 -0.39 5.94 -9.11
CA VAL A 74 -0.88 7.32 -9.00
C VAL A 74 -0.96 7.69 -7.52
N LEU A 75 -0.20 8.71 -7.11
CA LEU A 75 -0.18 9.15 -5.71
C LEU A 75 -1.26 10.21 -5.48
N ASP A 76 -2.16 9.93 -4.54
CA ASP A 76 -3.22 10.85 -4.14
C ASP A 76 -2.71 11.84 -3.10
N GLN A 77 -3.05 13.13 -3.27
CA GLN A 77 -2.62 14.20 -2.37
C GLN A 77 -3.79 14.97 -1.75
N THR A 78 -5.01 14.45 -1.88
CA THR A 78 -6.21 15.19 -1.47
C THR A 78 -7.12 14.41 -0.51
N PRO A 79 -6.57 13.84 0.60
CA PRO A 79 -7.40 13.13 1.55
C PRO A 79 -8.35 14.08 2.29
N SER A 80 -9.49 13.56 2.74
CA SER A 80 -10.38 14.26 3.64
C SER A 80 -9.87 14.14 5.08
N ASN A 81 -9.49 15.25 5.70
CA ASN A 81 -9.05 15.26 7.09
C ASN A 81 -10.08 14.65 8.03
N ALA A 82 -11.34 15.04 7.89
CA ALA A 82 -12.41 14.54 8.74
C ALA A 82 -12.59 13.03 8.60
N ALA A 83 -12.56 12.50 7.39
CA ALA A 83 -12.71 11.07 7.14
C ALA A 83 -11.54 10.26 7.67
N VAL A 84 -10.30 10.73 7.44
CA VAL A 84 -9.10 10.05 7.95
C VAL A 84 -9.12 9.96 9.47
N LEU A 85 -9.43 11.04 10.16
CA LEU A 85 -9.49 11.03 11.63
C LEU A 85 -10.62 10.15 12.15
N ALA A 86 -11.79 10.19 11.51
CA ALA A 86 -12.92 9.34 11.88
C ALA A 86 -12.58 7.85 11.74
N LEU A 87 -11.96 7.45 10.63
CA LEU A 87 -11.58 6.06 10.38
C LEU A 87 -10.49 5.60 11.35
N SER A 88 -9.53 6.47 11.64
CA SER A 88 -8.48 6.19 12.61
C SER A 88 -9.07 5.89 13.99
N ARG A 89 -10.03 6.69 14.43
CA ARG A 89 -10.70 6.52 15.74
C ARG A 89 -11.58 5.26 15.75
N LYS A 90 -12.37 5.08 14.70
CA LYS A 90 -13.34 3.96 14.62
C LYS A 90 -12.64 2.60 14.64
N HIS A 91 -11.57 2.45 13.88
CA HIS A 91 -10.87 1.18 13.71
C HIS A 91 -9.58 1.08 14.50
N ARG A 92 -9.23 2.10 15.25
CA ARG A 92 -7.97 2.19 16.01
C ARG A 92 -6.75 2.00 15.12
N LEU A 93 -6.81 2.58 13.93
CA LEU A 93 -5.71 2.60 13.00
C LEU A 93 -4.80 3.80 13.27
N THR A 94 -3.54 3.68 12.87
CA THR A 94 -2.71 4.88 12.72
C THR A 94 -3.31 5.77 11.64
N VAL A 95 -2.99 7.05 11.67
CA VAL A 95 -3.38 7.96 10.58
C VAL A 95 -2.79 7.48 9.25
N TYR A 96 -1.62 6.88 9.28
CA TYR A 96 -0.96 6.34 8.08
C TYR A 96 -1.81 5.26 7.42
N ASP A 97 -2.27 4.27 8.18
CA ASP A 97 -3.16 3.21 7.65
C ASP A 97 -4.53 3.75 7.26
N ALA A 98 -5.05 4.71 8.04
CA ALA A 98 -6.32 5.35 7.74
C ALA A 98 -6.30 6.10 6.41
N LEU A 99 -5.15 6.63 5.98
CA LEU A 99 -5.02 7.27 4.68
C LEU A 99 -5.31 6.30 3.53
N TYR A 100 -4.81 5.07 3.62
CA TYR A 100 -5.10 4.04 2.61
C TYR A 100 -6.58 3.67 2.59
N LEU A 101 -7.17 3.50 3.76
CA LEU A 101 -8.58 3.15 3.89
C LEU A 101 -9.48 4.27 3.36
N GLU A 102 -9.17 5.52 3.69
CA GLU A 102 -9.91 6.69 3.20
C GLU A 102 -9.88 6.77 1.68
N LEU A 103 -8.71 6.60 1.07
CA LEU A 103 -8.59 6.65 -0.39
C LEU A 103 -9.42 5.55 -1.05
N ALA A 104 -9.37 4.33 -0.52
CA ALA A 104 -10.13 3.22 -1.07
C ALA A 104 -11.64 3.46 -0.95
N LEU A 105 -12.11 3.99 0.17
CA LEU A 105 -13.52 4.29 0.37
C LEU A 105 -14.01 5.44 -0.51
N ARG A 106 -13.22 6.50 -0.60
CA ARG A 106 -13.57 7.69 -1.39
C ARG A 106 -13.74 7.34 -2.87
N GLY A 107 -12.89 6.47 -3.39
CA GLY A 107 -12.94 6.07 -4.79
C GLY A 107 -13.75 4.81 -5.06
N GLY A 108 -14.20 4.10 -4.03
CA GLY A 108 -14.86 2.80 -4.22
C GLY A 108 -13.91 1.73 -4.77
N HIS A 109 -12.66 1.73 -4.32
CA HIS A 109 -11.61 0.85 -4.84
C HIS A 109 -11.38 -0.37 -3.97
N ASP A 110 -10.85 -1.43 -4.56
CA ASP A 110 -10.29 -2.56 -3.83
C ASP A 110 -8.99 -2.13 -3.14
N LEU A 111 -8.61 -2.83 -2.08
CA LEU A 111 -7.40 -2.58 -1.31
C LEU A 111 -6.51 -3.82 -1.29
N ALA A 112 -5.23 -3.65 -1.55
CA ALA A 112 -4.22 -4.68 -1.39
C ALA A 112 -3.30 -4.34 -0.21
N THR A 113 -3.29 -5.19 0.80
CA THR A 113 -2.48 -5.02 2.00
C THR A 113 -2.15 -6.36 2.63
N LEU A 114 -0.99 -6.46 3.26
CA LEU A 114 -0.63 -7.59 4.13
C LEU A 114 -0.88 -7.29 5.61
N ASP A 115 -1.24 -6.05 5.95
CA ASP A 115 -1.56 -5.66 7.32
C ASP A 115 -2.96 -6.17 7.69
N ALA A 116 -3.03 -7.10 8.66
CA ALA A 116 -4.29 -7.72 9.06
C ALA A 116 -5.29 -6.70 9.61
N LYS A 117 -4.81 -5.73 10.38
CA LYS A 117 -5.68 -4.72 11.01
C LYS A 117 -6.30 -3.79 9.96
N LEU A 118 -5.53 -3.36 9.00
CA LEU A 118 -6.04 -2.55 7.89
C LEU A 118 -7.01 -3.36 7.02
N ALA A 119 -6.68 -4.63 6.74
CA ALA A 119 -7.55 -5.52 5.98
C ALA A 119 -8.90 -5.72 6.66
N ASP A 120 -8.90 -5.95 7.97
CA ASP A 120 -10.14 -6.13 8.75
C ASP A 120 -10.99 -4.85 8.72
N ALA A 121 -10.36 -3.69 8.92
CA ALA A 121 -11.06 -2.42 8.86
C ALA A 121 -11.70 -2.19 7.47
N ALA A 122 -10.97 -2.50 6.41
CA ALA A 122 -11.47 -2.36 5.05
C ALA A 122 -12.69 -3.26 4.80
N ARG A 123 -12.65 -4.50 5.27
CA ARG A 123 -13.79 -5.43 5.15
C ARG A 123 -15.00 -4.94 5.94
N GLU A 124 -14.80 -4.41 7.14
CA GLU A 124 -15.88 -3.82 7.93
C GLU A 124 -16.55 -2.66 7.21
N GLU A 125 -15.80 -1.91 6.43
CA GLU A 125 -16.33 -0.81 5.63
C GLU A 125 -16.92 -1.28 4.28
N GLY A 126 -16.93 -2.59 4.03
CA GLY A 126 -17.53 -3.16 2.82
C GLY A 126 -16.61 -3.23 1.60
N LEU A 127 -15.31 -3.04 1.78
CA LEU A 127 -14.36 -3.11 0.68
C LEU A 127 -13.86 -4.54 0.45
N SER A 128 -13.51 -4.85 -0.80
CA SER A 128 -12.80 -6.07 -1.14
C SER A 128 -11.30 -5.88 -0.88
N VAL A 129 -10.70 -6.86 -0.22
CA VAL A 129 -9.29 -6.84 0.13
C VAL A 129 -8.59 -7.98 -0.59
N ALA A 130 -7.54 -7.63 -1.32
CA ALA A 130 -6.68 -8.58 -1.99
C ALA A 130 -5.52 -8.99 -1.06
N ARG A 131 -5.21 -10.26 -1.08
CA ARG A 131 -4.11 -10.81 -0.31
C ARG A 131 -3.31 -11.80 -1.11
#